data_772592d2cb93d9a5f196c7e66d8e7754
#
_entry.id   772592d2cb93d9a5f196c7e66d8e7754
#
_cell.length_a   1.000
_cell.length_b   1.000
_cell.length_c   1.000
_cell.angle_alpha   90.00
_cell.angle_beta   90.00
_cell.angle_gamma   90.00
#
_symmetry.space_group_name_H-M   'P 1'
#
loop_
_entity.id
_entity.type
_entity.pdbx_description
1 polymer ?
#
loop_
_entity_poly.entity_id
_entity_poly.type
_entity_poly.pdbx_seq_one_letter_code
_entity_poly.pdbx_strand_id
1 'polypeptide(L)'
;AMVGADIFLGLSAAGVVKQDMVVSMADKPMVFALANPTPEIMPELVKEVRPDAIIATGRSDYVNQVNNVLCFPFIFRGALDVGATRITEEMKMASVRAIAELAEAEVTDEVAMAYPGADLSFGPEYLIPKPFDPRLIVKIAPAVALAAMESGVATRPITDWAAYRAKLSEFVYHTGVGMRAIFQAARQAKGKRIIFAEGEDERVLRAAQVVIEEKFARPILIGRPAVIEH
;
A
#
# COMPACT_ATOMS: atom_id res chain seq x y z
N ALA A 1 -10.76 -2.09 -27.93
CA ALA A 1 -9.51 -1.39 -27.58
C ALA A 1 -8.51 -2.33 -26.89
N MET A 2 -8.97 -3.38 -26.18
CA MET A 2 -8.09 -4.29 -25.43
C MET A 2 -7.49 -5.44 -26.24
N VAL A 3 -7.93 -5.64 -27.48
CA VAL A 3 -7.44 -6.73 -28.33
C VAL A 3 -5.93 -6.63 -28.56
N GLY A 4 -5.19 -7.67 -28.16
CA GLY A 4 -3.73 -7.75 -28.28
C GLY A 4 -2.95 -6.82 -27.33
N ALA A 5 -3.60 -6.15 -26.37
CA ALA A 5 -2.92 -5.30 -25.40
C ALA A 5 -2.18 -6.15 -24.36
N ASP A 6 -0.95 -5.78 -24.03
CA ASP A 6 -0.16 -6.42 -22.98
C ASP A 6 -0.58 -5.94 -21.58
N ILE A 7 -1.00 -4.67 -21.45
CA ILE A 7 -1.31 -4.04 -20.18
C ILE A 7 -2.67 -3.32 -20.25
N PHE A 8 -3.52 -3.57 -19.28
CA PHE A 8 -4.69 -2.76 -18.96
C PHE A 8 -4.43 -1.95 -17.68
N LEU A 9 -4.58 -0.64 -17.75
CA LEU A 9 -4.50 0.27 -16.62
C LEU A 9 -5.85 0.96 -16.43
N GLY A 10 -6.63 0.51 -15.43
CA GLY A 10 -7.94 1.03 -15.10
C GLY A 10 -7.87 2.05 -13.97
N LEU A 11 -8.44 3.23 -14.21
CA LEU A 11 -8.58 4.33 -13.24
C LEU A 11 -10.01 4.92 -13.33
N SER A 12 -11.00 4.09 -13.59
CA SER A 12 -12.33 4.55 -14.01
C SER A 12 -13.44 4.17 -13.03
N ALA A 13 -14.21 3.15 -13.32
CA ALA A 13 -15.39 2.78 -12.55
C ALA A 13 -15.54 1.25 -12.43
N ALA A 14 -16.24 0.84 -11.38
CA ALA A 14 -16.50 -0.56 -11.09
C ALA A 14 -17.16 -1.32 -12.25
N GLY A 15 -16.67 -2.52 -12.54
CA GLY A 15 -17.33 -3.49 -13.42
C GLY A 15 -17.42 -3.12 -14.90
N VAL A 16 -16.65 -2.11 -15.36
CA VAL A 16 -16.65 -1.67 -16.77
C VAL A 16 -15.89 -2.64 -17.69
N VAL A 17 -14.97 -3.44 -17.14
CA VAL A 17 -14.24 -4.46 -17.90
C VAL A 17 -14.95 -5.79 -17.78
N LYS A 18 -15.12 -6.48 -18.93
CA LYS A 18 -15.75 -7.79 -19.02
C LYS A 18 -14.70 -8.87 -19.31
N GLN A 19 -15.02 -10.11 -18.99
CA GLN A 19 -14.13 -11.26 -19.19
C GLN A 19 -13.71 -11.43 -20.65
N ASP A 20 -14.61 -11.22 -21.63
CA ASP A 20 -14.32 -11.29 -23.05
C ASP A 20 -13.26 -10.26 -23.49
N MET A 21 -13.26 -9.09 -22.87
CA MET A 21 -12.23 -8.06 -23.11
C MET A 21 -10.86 -8.55 -22.61
N VAL A 22 -10.81 -9.18 -21.44
CA VAL A 22 -9.56 -9.73 -20.87
C VAL A 22 -9.05 -10.91 -21.72
N VAL A 23 -9.94 -11.78 -22.18
CA VAL A 23 -9.59 -12.89 -23.09
C VAL A 23 -8.92 -12.39 -24.38
N SER A 24 -9.33 -11.21 -24.88
CA SER A 24 -8.79 -10.63 -26.11
C SER A 24 -7.39 -10.01 -25.96
N MET A 25 -6.85 -9.90 -24.76
CA MET A 25 -5.51 -9.35 -24.50
C MET A 25 -4.39 -10.31 -24.96
N ALA A 26 -3.16 -9.80 -25.01
CA ALA A 26 -1.96 -10.56 -25.30
C ALA A 26 -1.70 -11.69 -24.29
N ASP A 27 -0.72 -12.54 -24.53
CA ASP A 27 -0.29 -13.59 -23.61
C ASP A 27 0.31 -13.00 -22.33
N LYS A 28 -0.04 -13.60 -21.17
CA LYS A 28 0.39 -13.15 -19.83
C LYS A 28 0.12 -11.65 -19.58
N PRO A 29 -1.13 -11.19 -19.77
CA PRO A 29 -1.43 -9.76 -19.67
C PRO A 29 -1.30 -9.26 -18.23
N MET A 30 -0.99 -7.98 -18.10
CA MET A 30 -1.04 -7.26 -16.81
C MET A 30 -2.38 -6.51 -16.72
N VAL A 31 -3.15 -6.80 -15.68
CA VAL A 31 -4.46 -6.16 -15.44
C VAL A 31 -4.40 -5.35 -14.14
N PHE A 32 -4.22 -4.06 -14.27
CA PHE A 32 -4.22 -3.11 -13.16
C PHE A 32 -5.59 -2.45 -13.06
N ALA A 33 -6.49 -3.05 -12.28
CA ALA A 33 -7.85 -2.59 -12.07
C ALA A 33 -7.92 -1.79 -10.76
N LEU A 34 -7.70 -0.48 -10.85
CA LEU A 34 -7.40 0.39 -9.69
C LEU A 34 -8.57 1.27 -9.25
N ALA A 35 -9.77 1.11 -9.81
CA ALA A 35 -10.97 1.80 -9.32
C ALA A 35 -11.29 1.38 -7.87
N ASN A 36 -11.71 2.35 -7.06
CA ASN A 36 -12.04 2.18 -5.65
C ASN A 36 -13.50 2.57 -5.36
N PRO A 37 -14.20 1.86 -4.47
CA PRO A 37 -13.78 0.66 -3.68
C PRO A 37 -13.84 -0.64 -4.48
N THR A 38 -14.55 -0.68 -5.59
CA THR A 38 -14.69 -1.86 -6.44
C THR A 38 -13.92 -1.66 -7.74
N PRO A 39 -13.04 -2.60 -8.12
CA PRO A 39 -12.23 -2.50 -9.32
C PRO A 39 -13.06 -2.60 -10.62
N GLU A 40 -12.47 -2.23 -11.76
CA GLU A 40 -13.06 -2.34 -13.10
C GLU A 40 -13.46 -3.77 -13.45
N ILE A 41 -12.73 -4.74 -12.92
CA ILE A 41 -13.03 -6.18 -12.96
C ILE A 41 -12.45 -6.82 -11.69
N MET A 42 -13.19 -7.76 -11.12
CA MET A 42 -12.73 -8.49 -9.95
C MET A 42 -11.64 -9.49 -10.33
N PRO A 43 -10.58 -9.65 -9.48
CA PRO A 43 -9.47 -10.56 -9.74
C PRO A 43 -9.89 -11.99 -10.05
N GLU A 44 -10.92 -12.52 -9.38
CA GLU A 44 -11.46 -13.86 -9.60
C GLU A 44 -11.96 -14.02 -11.03
N LEU A 45 -12.69 -13.03 -11.55
CA LEU A 45 -13.22 -13.05 -12.91
C LEU A 45 -12.11 -13.01 -13.97
N VAL A 46 -11.00 -12.33 -13.66
CA VAL A 46 -9.82 -12.34 -14.54
C VAL A 46 -9.17 -13.72 -14.53
N LYS A 47 -8.90 -14.28 -13.34
CA LYS A 47 -8.23 -15.58 -13.18
C LYS A 47 -9.05 -16.74 -13.75
N GLU A 48 -10.38 -16.65 -13.72
CA GLU A 48 -11.27 -17.64 -14.30
C GLU A 48 -11.03 -17.83 -15.82
N VAL A 49 -10.78 -16.75 -16.56
CA VAL A 49 -10.62 -16.76 -18.02
C VAL A 49 -9.15 -16.63 -18.46
N ARG A 50 -8.30 -16.06 -17.63
CA ARG A 50 -6.86 -15.83 -17.89
C ARG A 50 -6.05 -16.12 -16.62
N PRO A 51 -5.83 -17.39 -16.26
CA PRO A 51 -5.04 -17.79 -15.09
C PRO A 51 -3.58 -17.31 -15.16
N ASP A 52 -3.07 -17.04 -16.35
CA ASP A 52 -1.74 -16.51 -16.64
C ASP A 52 -1.60 -15.01 -16.40
N ALA A 53 -2.71 -14.27 -16.20
CA ALA A 53 -2.68 -12.82 -16.01
C ALA A 53 -2.02 -12.42 -14.68
N ILE A 54 -1.24 -11.34 -14.72
CA ILE A 54 -0.76 -10.64 -13.53
C ILE A 54 -1.78 -9.57 -13.17
N ILE A 55 -2.21 -9.55 -11.89
CA ILE A 55 -3.30 -8.68 -11.46
C ILE A 55 -2.84 -7.80 -10.31
N ALA A 56 -3.23 -6.52 -10.36
CA ALA A 56 -3.09 -5.57 -9.27
C ALA A 56 -4.38 -4.78 -9.07
N THR A 57 -4.72 -4.48 -7.82
CA THR A 57 -5.90 -3.68 -7.44
C THR A 57 -5.56 -2.70 -6.33
N GLY A 58 -6.46 -1.77 -6.04
CA GLY A 58 -6.36 -0.90 -4.85
C GLY A 58 -6.74 -1.59 -3.53
N ARG A 59 -7.26 -2.81 -3.58
CA ARG A 59 -7.81 -3.52 -2.41
C ARG A 59 -6.72 -4.21 -1.60
N SER A 60 -6.88 -4.19 -0.27
CA SER A 60 -5.93 -4.79 0.68
C SER A 60 -6.07 -6.31 0.84
N ASP A 61 -7.20 -6.86 0.41
CA ASP A 61 -7.53 -8.29 0.49
C ASP A 61 -7.03 -9.10 -0.73
N TYR A 62 -6.36 -8.45 -1.68
CA TYR A 62 -5.75 -9.09 -2.84
C TYR A 62 -4.23 -8.90 -2.87
N VAL A 63 -3.57 -9.73 -3.66
CA VAL A 63 -2.14 -9.57 -3.97
C VAL A 63 -1.91 -8.28 -4.78
N ASN A 64 -0.68 -7.78 -4.79
CA ASN A 64 -0.30 -6.58 -5.55
C ASN A 64 -1.18 -5.37 -5.23
N GLN A 65 -1.39 -5.07 -3.94
CA GLN A 65 -2.14 -3.89 -3.55
C GLN A 65 -1.42 -2.61 -3.98
N VAL A 66 -2.02 -1.86 -4.90
CA VAL A 66 -1.55 -0.53 -5.31
C VAL A 66 -2.18 0.49 -4.37
N ASN A 67 -1.38 1.05 -3.46
CA ASN A 67 -1.84 2.00 -2.45
C ASN A 67 -0.97 3.26 -2.45
N ASN A 68 -1.60 4.42 -2.42
CA ASN A 68 -0.92 5.72 -2.36
C ASN A 68 0.03 5.85 -1.16
N VAL A 69 -0.23 5.13 -0.07
CA VAL A 69 0.60 5.15 1.14
C VAL A 69 2.04 4.66 0.90
N LEU A 70 2.27 3.90 -0.16
CA LEU A 70 3.61 3.43 -0.54
C LEU A 70 4.55 4.60 -0.92
N CYS A 71 4.02 5.67 -1.48
CA CYS A 71 4.80 6.81 -1.94
C CYS A 71 4.49 8.10 -1.15
N PHE A 72 3.20 8.39 -0.94
CA PHE A 72 2.71 9.68 -0.44
C PHE A 72 3.44 10.20 0.82
N PRO A 73 3.60 9.44 1.92
CA PRO A 73 4.27 9.98 3.11
C PRO A 73 5.76 10.26 2.85
N PHE A 74 6.41 9.45 2.04
CA PHE A 74 7.86 9.41 1.93
C PHE A 74 8.40 10.38 0.89
N ILE A 75 7.63 10.65 -0.18
CA ILE A 75 7.98 11.71 -1.14
C ILE A 75 7.94 13.09 -0.47
N PHE A 76 6.91 13.34 0.36
CA PHE A 76 6.84 14.57 1.16
C PHE A 76 7.91 14.62 2.24
N ARG A 77 8.22 13.49 2.88
CA ARG A 77 9.30 13.42 3.86
C ARG A 77 10.63 13.83 3.25
N GLY A 78 11.01 13.23 2.12
CA GLY A 78 12.25 13.59 1.42
C GLY A 78 12.27 15.05 0.97
N ALA A 79 11.17 15.54 0.39
CA ALA A 79 11.04 16.92 -0.06
C ALA A 79 11.15 17.94 1.09
N LEU A 80 10.41 17.71 2.19
CA LEU A 80 10.41 18.62 3.34
C LEU A 80 11.74 18.62 4.11
N ASP A 81 12.38 17.48 4.22
CA ASP A 81 13.67 17.39 4.94
C ASP A 81 14.75 18.24 4.27
N VAL A 82 14.77 18.36 2.95
CA VAL A 82 15.68 19.24 2.21
C VAL A 82 15.10 20.63 1.91
N GLY A 83 13.88 20.92 2.38
CA GLY A 83 13.21 22.18 2.11
C GLY A 83 12.99 22.43 0.61
N ALA A 84 12.56 21.41 -0.13
CA ALA A 84 12.26 21.54 -1.55
C ALA A 84 11.16 22.56 -1.79
N THR A 85 11.33 23.44 -2.77
CA THR A 85 10.37 24.50 -3.10
C THR A 85 9.21 23.99 -3.96
N ARG A 86 9.37 22.83 -4.59
CA ARG A 86 8.37 22.12 -5.39
C ARG A 86 8.72 20.64 -5.51
N ILE A 87 7.74 19.82 -5.89
CA ILE A 87 7.98 18.42 -6.28
C ILE A 87 8.23 18.39 -7.78
N THR A 88 9.42 17.94 -8.19
CA THR A 88 9.83 17.85 -9.60
C THR A 88 9.53 16.46 -10.17
N GLU A 89 9.59 16.30 -11.51
CA GLU A 89 9.43 14.98 -12.14
C GLU A 89 10.56 14.03 -11.75
N GLU A 90 11.78 14.54 -11.57
CA GLU A 90 12.93 13.75 -11.11
C GLU A 90 12.69 13.17 -9.72
N MET A 91 12.08 13.94 -8.80
CA MET A 91 11.71 13.47 -7.47
C MET A 91 10.64 12.38 -7.53
N LYS A 92 9.64 12.52 -8.40
CA LYS A 92 8.61 11.49 -8.64
C LYS A 92 9.25 10.22 -9.21
N MET A 93 10.10 10.35 -10.21
CA MET A 93 10.82 9.22 -10.81
C MET A 93 11.76 8.53 -9.83
N ALA A 94 12.42 9.28 -8.95
CA ALA A 94 13.26 8.73 -7.90
C ALA A 94 12.42 7.87 -6.91
N SER A 95 11.21 8.33 -6.55
CA SER A 95 10.31 7.55 -5.70
C SER A 95 9.83 6.27 -6.38
N VAL A 96 9.49 6.32 -7.68
CA VAL A 96 9.07 5.16 -8.47
C VAL A 96 10.18 4.10 -8.51
N ARG A 97 11.41 4.51 -8.81
CA ARG A 97 12.58 3.61 -8.84
C ARG A 97 12.86 2.98 -7.47
N ALA A 98 12.81 3.78 -6.41
CA ALA A 98 13.04 3.29 -5.06
C ALA A 98 11.99 2.24 -4.62
N ILE A 99 10.72 2.42 -5.03
CA ILE A 99 9.65 1.43 -4.78
C ILE A 99 9.90 0.16 -5.60
N ALA A 100 10.26 0.27 -6.87
CA ALA A 100 10.55 -0.88 -7.73
C ALA A 100 11.74 -1.70 -7.20
N GLU A 101 12.85 -1.04 -6.89
CA GLU A 101 14.04 -1.67 -6.30
C GLU A 101 13.72 -2.37 -4.97
N LEU A 102 12.79 -1.79 -4.18
CA LEU A 102 12.41 -2.39 -2.90
C LEU A 102 11.55 -3.65 -3.10
N ALA A 103 10.75 -3.71 -4.15
CA ALA A 103 9.97 -4.91 -4.49
C ALA A 103 10.88 -6.09 -4.87
N GLU A 104 12.00 -5.80 -5.54
CA GLU A 104 13.00 -6.81 -5.96
C GLU A 104 13.98 -7.20 -4.83
N ALA A 105 14.09 -6.37 -3.78
CA ALA A 105 15.01 -6.61 -2.69
C ALA A 105 14.55 -7.75 -1.79
N GLU A 106 15.50 -8.51 -1.24
CA GLU A 106 15.21 -9.53 -0.23
C GLU A 106 14.38 -8.94 0.93
N VAL A 107 13.36 -9.67 1.33
CA VAL A 107 12.46 -9.30 2.42
C VAL A 107 13.17 -9.55 3.75
N THR A 108 13.10 -8.56 4.65
CA THR A 108 13.64 -8.69 6.00
C THR A 108 12.69 -9.48 6.90
N ASP A 109 13.22 -10.10 7.95
CA ASP A 109 12.42 -10.82 8.94
C ASP A 109 11.30 -9.94 9.54
N GLU A 110 11.53 -8.64 9.67
CA GLU A 110 10.55 -7.68 10.19
C GLU A 110 9.33 -7.56 9.27
N VAL A 111 9.57 -7.53 7.96
CA VAL A 111 8.47 -7.50 6.96
C VAL A 111 7.77 -8.86 6.93
N ALA A 112 8.50 -9.96 6.98
CA ALA A 112 7.92 -11.30 7.03
C ALA A 112 7.05 -11.51 8.28
N MET A 113 7.46 -10.97 9.43
CA MET A 113 6.64 -11.01 10.65
C MET A 113 5.37 -10.14 10.58
N ALA A 114 5.41 -9.05 9.80
CA ALA A 114 4.24 -8.19 9.62
C ALA A 114 3.18 -8.80 8.69
N TYR A 115 3.59 -9.75 7.83
CA TYR A 115 2.70 -10.41 6.86
C TYR A 115 2.87 -11.94 6.91
N PRO A 116 2.47 -12.60 8.00
CA PRO A 116 2.66 -14.04 8.19
C PRO A 116 1.91 -14.83 7.12
N GLY A 117 2.59 -15.75 6.47
CA GLY A 117 2.02 -16.64 5.45
C GLY A 117 1.90 -16.04 4.04
N ALA A 118 2.31 -14.79 3.84
CA ALA A 118 2.39 -14.20 2.50
C ALA A 118 3.70 -14.62 1.81
N ASP A 119 3.64 -14.99 0.53
CA ASP A 119 4.82 -15.05 -0.31
C ASP A 119 5.23 -13.61 -0.68
N LEU A 120 6.40 -13.20 -0.22
CA LEU A 120 6.94 -11.86 -0.42
C LEU A 120 8.13 -11.87 -1.40
N SER A 121 8.28 -12.95 -2.17
CA SER A 121 9.27 -13.05 -3.23
C SER A 121 8.80 -12.30 -4.47
N PHE A 122 9.69 -11.50 -5.08
CA PHE A 122 9.36 -10.78 -6.31
C PHE A 122 8.85 -11.72 -7.40
N GLY A 123 7.67 -11.44 -7.92
CA GLY A 123 6.99 -12.27 -8.89
C GLY A 123 5.57 -11.83 -9.17
N PRO A 124 4.78 -12.61 -9.92
CA PRO A 124 3.42 -12.24 -10.33
C PRO A 124 2.46 -11.86 -9.19
N GLU A 125 2.71 -12.36 -7.98
CA GLU A 125 1.90 -12.09 -6.79
C GLU A 125 2.53 -11.08 -5.83
N TYR A 126 3.75 -10.63 -6.12
CA TYR A 126 4.45 -9.60 -5.36
C TYR A 126 5.25 -8.68 -6.30
N LEU A 127 4.56 -7.76 -6.95
CA LEU A 127 5.15 -6.74 -7.84
C LEU A 127 5.48 -5.45 -7.13
N ILE A 128 4.89 -5.22 -5.97
CA ILE A 128 4.95 -3.96 -5.23
C ILE A 128 5.09 -4.24 -3.74
N PRO A 129 5.89 -3.46 -2.99
CA PRO A 129 6.04 -3.64 -1.54
C PRO A 129 4.71 -3.52 -0.80
N LYS A 130 4.63 -4.13 0.37
CA LYS A 130 3.45 -4.00 1.22
C LYS A 130 3.39 -2.61 1.87
N PRO A 131 2.17 -2.07 2.15
CA PRO A 131 1.98 -0.73 2.69
C PRO A 131 2.68 -0.43 4.02
N PHE A 132 2.89 -1.45 4.85
CA PHE A 132 3.55 -1.30 6.16
C PHE A 132 5.00 -1.80 6.17
N ASP A 133 5.64 -1.87 5.00
CA ASP A 133 7.05 -2.19 4.91
C ASP A 133 7.89 -1.06 5.53
N PRO A 134 8.62 -1.30 6.63
CA PRO A 134 9.39 -0.27 7.31
C PRO A 134 10.55 0.27 6.47
N ARG A 135 10.95 -0.44 5.41
CA ARG A 135 12.01 -0.04 4.50
C ARG A 135 11.62 1.10 3.56
N LEU A 136 10.30 1.35 3.36
CA LEU A 136 9.79 2.37 2.45
C LEU A 136 10.37 3.76 2.76
N ILE A 137 10.31 4.20 4.02
CA ILE A 137 10.81 5.53 4.40
C ILE A 137 12.32 5.68 4.22
N VAL A 138 13.09 4.65 4.57
CA VAL A 138 14.56 4.69 4.50
C VAL A 138 15.10 4.53 3.08
N LYS A 139 14.26 4.11 2.14
CA LYS A 139 14.59 4.01 0.72
C LYS A 139 14.08 5.20 -0.06
N ILE A 140 12.80 5.53 0.05
CA ILE A 140 12.14 6.55 -0.78
C ILE A 140 12.58 7.97 -0.37
N ALA A 141 12.52 8.30 0.94
CA ALA A 141 12.84 9.66 1.36
C ALA A 141 14.26 10.12 0.98
N PRO A 142 15.33 9.30 1.14
CA PRO A 142 16.66 9.68 0.66
C PRO A 142 16.76 9.83 -0.85
N ALA A 143 16.11 8.97 -1.63
CA ALA A 143 16.12 9.05 -3.08
C ALA A 143 15.47 10.35 -3.57
N VAL A 144 14.34 10.71 -2.97
CA VAL A 144 13.63 11.97 -3.26
C VAL A 144 14.42 13.18 -2.82
N ALA A 145 15.04 13.15 -1.64
CA ALA A 145 15.90 14.23 -1.14
C ALA A 145 17.09 14.48 -2.06
N LEU A 146 17.74 13.42 -2.54
CA LEU A 146 18.84 13.51 -3.48
C LEU A 146 18.38 14.13 -4.81
N ALA A 147 17.30 13.65 -5.38
CA ALA A 147 16.73 14.18 -6.62
C ALA A 147 16.35 15.67 -6.49
N ALA A 148 15.82 16.09 -5.33
CA ALA A 148 15.53 17.49 -5.05
C ALA A 148 16.79 18.37 -5.01
N MET A 149 17.88 17.85 -4.45
CA MET A 149 19.18 18.53 -4.42
C MET A 149 19.78 18.65 -5.82
N GLU A 150 19.77 17.56 -6.59
CA GLU A 150 20.30 17.51 -7.96
C GLU A 150 19.50 18.40 -8.92
N SER A 151 18.19 18.49 -8.77
CA SER A 151 17.33 19.39 -9.55
C SER A 151 17.34 20.85 -9.07
N GLY A 152 18.16 21.18 -8.06
CA GLY A 152 18.37 22.55 -7.59
C GLY A 152 17.17 23.17 -6.86
N VAL A 153 16.20 22.37 -6.39
CA VAL A 153 15.02 22.87 -5.68
C VAL A 153 15.15 22.77 -4.16
N ALA A 154 16.20 22.14 -3.65
CA ALA A 154 16.47 22.00 -2.22
C ALA A 154 17.08 23.29 -1.65
N THR A 155 16.50 23.80 -0.56
CA THR A 155 17.01 24.98 0.18
C THR A 155 17.87 24.61 1.39
N ARG A 156 17.82 23.35 1.81
CA ARG A 156 18.55 22.81 2.97
C ARG A 156 19.18 21.47 2.60
N PRO A 157 20.29 21.47 1.83
CA PRO A 157 20.90 20.24 1.35
C PRO A 157 21.41 19.37 2.52
N ILE A 158 21.26 18.07 2.37
CA ILE A 158 21.79 17.07 3.30
C ILE A 158 23.28 16.90 3.02
N THR A 159 24.11 17.12 4.03
CA THR A 159 25.57 16.94 3.96
C THR A 159 26.03 15.62 4.57
N ASP A 160 25.32 15.12 5.59
CA ASP A 160 25.59 13.84 6.25
C ASP A 160 24.47 12.83 5.97
N TRP A 161 24.66 12.02 4.95
CA TRP A 161 23.70 11.00 4.54
C TRP A 161 23.61 9.82 5.53
N ALA A 162 24.70 9.54 6.27
CA ALA A 162 24.70 8.46 7.25
C ALA A 162 23.81 8.84 8.45
N ALA A 163 24.00 10.05 8.98
CA ALA A 163 23.15 10.59 10.05
C ALA A 163 21.69 10.73 9.61
N TYR A 164 21.44 11.14 8.37
CA TYR A 164 20.07 11.25 7.85
C TYR A 164 19.37 9.88 7.79
N ARG A 165 20.04 8.87 7.24
CA ARG A 165 19.47 7.50 7.19
C ARG A 165 19.26 6.92 8.57
N ALA A 166 20.19 7.12 9.50
CA ALA A 166 20.06 6.70 10.89
C ALA A 166 18.80 7.31 11.54
N LYS A 167 18.58 8.62 11.35
CA LYS A 167 17.40 9.33 11.84
C LYS A 167 16.09 8.78 11.25
N LEU A 168 16.06 8.42 9.96
CA LEU A 168 14.89 7.80 9.34
C LEU A 168 14.63 6.40 9.91
N SER A 169 15.68 5.61 10.10
CA SER A 169 15.57 4.28 10.72
C SER A 169 15.05 4.39 12.15
N GLU A 170 15.58 5.30 12.94
CA GLU A 170 15.13 5.55 14.31
C GLU A 170 13.64 5.91 14.34
N PHE A 171 13.18 6.76 13.42
CA PHE A 171 11.76 7.13 13.31
C PHE A 171 10.84 5.91 13.09
N VAL A 172 11.27 4.95 12.25
CA VAL A 172 10.54 3.69 12.03
C VAL A 172 10.47 2.87 13.31
N TYR A 173 11.59 2.68 13.97
CA TYR A 173 11.65 1.88 15.19
C TYR A 173 10.85 2.49 16.34
N HIS A 174 10.89 3.82 16.52
CA HIS A 174 10.11 4.49 17.56
C HIS A 174 8.59 4.37 17.32
N THR A 175 8.13 4.52 16.08
CA THR A 175 6.71 4.36 15.75
C THR A 175 6.25 2.92 15.97
N GLY A 176 7.04 1.93 15.54
CA GLY A 176 6.73 0.50 15.74
C GLY A 176 6.75 0.10 17.22
N VAL A 177 7.74 0.54 17.99
CA VAL A 177 7.84 0.25 19.42
C VAL A 177 6.73 0.95 20.20
N GLY A 178 6.44 2.22 19.91
CA GLY A 178 5.34 2.97 20.54
C GLY A 178 3.98 2.32 20.26
N MET A 179 3.72 1.94 19.03
CA MET A 179 2.47 1.27 18.63
C MET A 179 2.35 -0.14 19.23
N ARG A 180 3.43 -0.91 19.34
CA ARG A 180 3.42 -2.22 20.03
C ARG A 180 2.95 -2.08 21.48
N ALA A 181 3.46 -1.10 22.20
CA ALA A 181 3.05 -0.85 23.58
C ALA A 181 1.57 -0.48 23.67
N ILE A 182 1.06 0.35 22.74
CA ILE A 182 -0.35 0.73 22.65
C ILE A 182 -1.22 -0.49 22.31
N PHE A 183 -0.85 -1.28 21.32
CA PHE A 183 -1.59 -2.49 20.94
C PHE A 183 -1.56 -3.53 22.05
N GLN A 184 -0.44 -3.70 22.74
CA GLN A 184 -0.34 -4.60 23.87
C GLN A 184 -1.21 -4.11 25.05
N ALA A 185 -1.21 -2.82 25.34
CA ALA A 185 -2.08 -2.23 26.35
C ALA A 185 -3.58 -2.38 25.97
N ALA A 186 -3.92 -2.20 24.68
CA ALA A 186 -5.27 -2.42 24.19
C ALA A 186 -5.72 -3.88 24.35
N ARG A 187 -4.87 -4.84 24.02
CA ARG A 187 -5.15 -6.29 24.23
C ARG A 187 -5.30 -6.65 25.70
N GLN A 188 -4.57 -6.01 26.59
CA GLN A 188 -4.65 -6.20 28.05
C GLN A 188 -5.86 -5.52 28.67
N ALA A 189 -6.37 -4.44 28.06
CA ALA A 189 -7.51 -3.66 28.54
C ALA A 189 -8.84 -4.36 28.25
N LYS A 190 -9.05 -5.53 28.90
CA LYS A 190 -10.25 -6.37 28.73
C LYS A 190 -11.54 -5.58 28.90
N GLY A 191 -12.56 -5.90 28.08
CA GLY A 191 -13.91 -5.38 28.20
C GLY A 191 -14.13 -3.96 27.66
N LYS A 192 -13.17 -3.35 26.99
CA LYS A 192 -13.37 -2.08 26.30
C LYS A 192 -14.31 -2.23 25.13
N ARG A 193 -15.13 -1.20 24.89
CA ARG A 193 -16.09 -1.13 23.77
C ARG A 193 -15.79 0.09 22.92
N ILE A 194 -15.84 -0.09 21.60
CA ILE A 194 -15.68 1.00 20.63
C ILE A 194 -16.96 1.11 19.82
N ILE A 195 -17.53 2.31 19.76
CA ILE A 195 -18.72 2.59 18.97
C ILE A 195 -18.27 3.16 17.63
N PHE A 196 -18.72 2.55 16.55
CA PHE A 196 -18.55 3.01 15.19
C PHE A 196 -19.88 3.62 14.71
N ALA A 197 -19.92 4.93 14.51
CA ALA A 197 -21.14 5.65 14.15
C ALA A 197 -21.61 5.36 12.70
N GLU A 198 -20.71 4.98 11.82
CA GLU A 198 -20.97 4.67 10.41
C GLU A 198 -20.86 3.18 10.16
N GLY A 199 -21.62 2.37 10.94
CA GLY A 199 -21.51 0.91 10.94
C GLY A 199 -21.99 0.20 9.66
N GLU A 200 -22.55 0.94 8.70
CA GLU A 200 -22.94 0.43 7.37
C GLU A 200 -21.83 0.67 6.32
N ASP A 201 -20.79 1.47 6.62
CA ASP A 201 -19.67 1.72 5.72
C ASP A 201 -18.73 0.50 5.69
N GLU A 202 -18.42 -0.01 4.50
CA GLU A 202 -17.58 -1.19 4.30
C GLU A 202 -16.20 -1.05 4.97
N ARG A 203 -15.61 0.14 4.97
CA ARG A 203 -14.29 0.40 5.60
C ARG A 203 -14.40 0.29 7.13
N VAL A 204 -15.54 0.72 7.69
CA VAL A 204 -15.83 0.62 9.11
C VAL A 204 -16.06 -0.84 9.51
N LEU A 205 -16.78 -1.62 8.70
CA LEU A 205 -16.98 -3.05 8.92
C LEU A 205 -15.63 -3.80 8.93
N ARG A 206 -14.75 -3.51 7.98
CA ARG A 206 -13.39 -4.09 7.95
C ARG A 206 -12.56 -3.67 9.18
N ALA A 207 -12.62 -2.41 9.58
CA ALA A 207 -11.94 -1.95 10.78
C ALA A 207 -12.47 -2.64 12.05
N ALA A 208 -13.77 -2.83 12.15
CA ALA A 208 -14.41 -3.56 13.26
C ALA A 208 -13.98 -5.03 13.29
N GLN A 209 -13.86 -5.67 12.13
CA GLN A 209 -13.35 -7.03 12.02
C GLN A 209 -11.91 -7.13 12.56
N VAL A 210 -11.02 -6.23 12.17
CA VAL A 210 -9.63 -6.18 12.69
C VAL A 210 -9.63 -5.98 14.21
N VAL A 211 -10.48 -5.11 14.75
CA VAL A 211 -10.60 -4.90 16.19
C VAL A 211 -10.99 -6.19 16.94
N ILE A 212 -11.84 -7.03 16.34
CA ILE A 212 -12.24 -8.33 16.91
C ILE A 212 -11.09 -9.34 16.83
N GLU A 213 -10.54 -9.52 15.64
CA GLU A 213 -9.48 -10.50 15.35
C GLU A 213 -8.23 -10.25 16.22
N GLU A 214 -7.82 -8.99 16.32
CA GLU A 214 -6.68 -8.56 17.14
C GLU A 214 -7.01 -8.46 18.64
N LYS A 215 -8.26 -8.68 19.03
CA LYS A 215 -8.73 -8.64 20.43
C LYS A 215 -8.46 -7.29 21.13
N PHE A 216 -8.53 -6.20 20.39
CA PHE A 216 -8.31 -4.85 20.94
C PHE A 216 -9.50 -4.37 21.78
N ALA A 217 -10.72 -4.60 21.31
CA ALA A 217 -11.94 -4.17 21.97
C ALA A 217 -13.17 -4.97 21.44
N ARG A 218 -14.35 -4.69 21.99
CA ARG A 218 -15.63 -5.13 21.45
C ARG A 218 -16.23 -4.00 20.60
N PRO A 219 -16.34 -4.14 19.28
CA PRO A 219 -16.98 -3.13 18.45
C PRO A 219 -18.49 -3.13 18.65
N ILE A 220 -19.09 -1.96 18.56
CA ILE A 220 -20.53 -1.72 18.50
C ILE A 220 -20.76 -0.89 17.24
N LEU A 221 -21.49 -1.45 16.29
CA LEU A 221 -21.81 -0.79 15.03
C LEU A 221 -23.19 -0.11 15.15
N ILE A 222 -23.28 1.15 14.73
CA ILE A 222 -24.55 1.86 14.61
C ILE A 222 -24.97 1.83 13.15
N GLY A 223 -26.12 1.22 12.87
CA GLY A 223 -26.66 1.07 11.52
C GLY A 223 -27.82 0.11 11.49
N ARG A 224 -28.38 -0.13 10.30
CA ARG A 224 -29.48 -1.05 10.07
C ARG A 224 -28.95 -2.49 10.08
N PRO A 225 -29.44 -3.39 10.97
CA PRO A 225 -28.93 -4.76 11.06
C PRO A 225 -28.93 -5.50 9.72
N ALA A 226 -30.00 -5.37 8.94
CA ALA A 226 -30.12 -6.02 7.63
C ALA A 226 -29.07 -5.56 6.59
N VAL A 227 -28.38 -4.44 6.82
CA VAL A 227 -27.30 -3.95 5.94
C VAL A 227 -25.93 -4.41 6.47
N ILE A 228 -25.80 -4.54 7.80
CA ILE A 228 -24.55 -4.92 8.45
C ILE A 228 -24.29 -6.44 8.35
N GLU A 229 -25.35 -7.25 8.27
CA GLU A 229 -25.29 -8.72 8.25
C GLU A 229 -25.11 -9.32 6.84
N HIS A 230 -25.06 -8.47 5.80
CA HIS A 230 -24.82 -8.85 4.42
C HIS A 230 -23.37 -8.53 4.01
#